data_36f61e1d68e56b3b9bc46448ae81fb02
#
_entry.id   36f61e1d68e56b3b9bc46448ae81fb02
#
_cell.length_a   1.000
_cell.length_b   1.000
_cell.length_c   1.000
_cell.angle_alpha   90.00
_cell.angle_beta   90.00
_cell.angle_gamma   90.00
#
_symmetry.space_group_name_H-M   'P 1'
#
loop_
_entity.id
_entity.type
_entity.pdbx_description
1 polymer ?
#
loop_
_entity_poly.entity_id
_entity_poly.type
_entity_poly.pdbx_seq_one_letter_code
_entity_poly.pdbx_strand_id
1 'polypeptide(L)'
;MLYKKDVNETRRRELISAAIKVIAENGLENTATNMICAESGINVAYIYRFFESKEDLIAKSFEYVDDEFLGVILENFPVLNYYSMDFEMRCRVLFMKCWNFLMTHKEQTVFYVRYYYSSSFQKYARTEHMQRYKVLLEKMETAFPESTDVDSLMHHILDTLLGEAMKQLNNPRAGNDEIAERNFKLIFSVIRAYIKSEKINSSDVEGDGNEK
;
A
#
# COMPACT_ATOMS: atom_id res chain seq x y z
N MET A 1 4.71 37.17 1.40
CA MET A 1 4.82 36.10 0.37
C MET A 1 4.56 34.71 0.96
N LEU A 2 5.01 34.38 2.15
CA LEU A 2 4.77 33.12 2.90
C LEU A 2 3.28 32.80 3.09
N TYR A 3 2.47 33.74 3.57
CA TYR A 3 1.02 33.55 3.84
C TYR A 3 0.21 33.06 2.62
N LYS A 4 0.49 33.57 1.40
CA LYS A 4 -0.21 33.10 0.19
C LYS A 4 0.18 31.67 -0.21
N LYS A 5 1.41 31.24 0.11
CA LYS A 5 1.90 29.89 -0.16
C LYS A 5 1.18 28.89 0.74
N ASP A 6 1.03 29.21 2.02
CA ASP A 6 0.35 28.37 3.01
C ASP A 6 -1.14 28.18 2.69
N VAL A 7 -1.84 29.25 2.28
CA VAL A 7 -3.26 29.19 1.90
C VAL A 7 -3.47 28.34 0.63
N ASN A 8 -2.57 28.42 -0.34
CA ASN A 8 -2.67 27.60 -1.56
C ASN A 8 -2.41 26.11 -1.27
N GLU A 9 -1.45 25.80 -0.43
CA GLU A 9 -1.16 24.43 -0.03
C GLU A 9 -2.32 23.83 0.78
N THR A 10 -2.92 24.60 1.68
CA THR A 10 -4.12 24.19 2.43
C THR A 10 -5.26 23.84 1.47
N ARG A 11 -5.57 24.71 0.52
CA ARG A 11 -6.64 24.44 -0.49
C ARG A 11 -6.33 23.25 -1.38
N ARG A 12 -5.07 23.05 -1.74
CA ARG A 12 -4.64 21.88 -2.51
C ARG A 12 -4.92 20.59 -1.75
N ARG A 13 -4.60 20.56 -0.45
CA ARG A 13 -4.88 19.42 0.44
C ARG A 13 -6.37 19.19 0.65
N GLU A 14 -7.16 20.24 0.79
CA GLU A 14 -8.61 20.17 0.92
C GLU A 14 -9.24 19.53 -0.35
N LEU A 15 -8.77 19.87 -1.56
CA LEU A 15 -9.20 19.25 -2.81
C LEU A 15 -8.80 17.77 -2.88
N ILE A 16 -7.59 17.41 -2.45
CA ILE A 16 -7.12 16.02 -2.38
C ILE A 16 -8.00 15.22 -1.40
N SER A 17 -8.25 15.73 -0.21
CA SER A 17 -9.09 15.08 0.79
C SER A 17 -10.52 14.89 0.30
N ALA A 18 -11.10 15.90 -0.34
CA ALA A 18 -12.43 15.81 -0.95
C ALA A 18 -12.49 14.79 -2.09
N ALA A 19 -11.47 14.72 -2.94
CA ALA A 19 -11.40 13.72 -4.01
C ALA A 19 -11.35 12.29 -3.45
N ILE A 20 -10.54 12.07 -2.42
CA ILE A 20 -10.45 10.77 -1.72
C ILE A 20 -11.82 10.36 -1.18
N LYS A 21 -12.49 11.24 -0.43
CA LYS A 21 -13.79 10.96 0.17
C LYS A 21 -14.86 10.69 -0.89
N VAL A 22 -15.01 11.58 -1.87
CA VAL A 22 -16.04 11.45 -2.92
C VAL A 22 -15.86 10.14 -3.71
N ILE A 23 -14.61 9.77 -4.05
CA ILE A 23 -14.34 8.52 -4.77
C ILE A 23 -14.55 7.31 -3.86
N ALA A 24 -14.20 7.39 -2.57
CA ALA A 24 -14.46 6.33 -1.63
C ALA A 24 -15.97 6.06 -1.44
N GLU A 25 -16.81 7.08 -1.55
CA GLU A 25 -18.27 6.94 -1.43
C GLU A 25 -18.92 6.49 -2.75
N ASN A 26 -18.58 7.14 -3.87
CA ASN A 26 -19.33 7.03 -5.12
C ASN A 26 -18.67 6.14 -6.20
N GLY A 27 -17.39 5.82 -6.05
CA GLY A 27 -16.59 5.14 -7.08
C GLY A 27 -15.93 6.11 -8.04
N LEU A 28 -14.92 5.61 -8.75
CA LEU A 28 -14.08 6.41 -9.64
C LEU A 28 -14.85 6.94 -10.85
N GLU A 29 -15.65 6.08 -11.49
CA GLU A 29 -16.40 6.38 -12.70
C GLU A 29 -17.55 7.36 -12.44
N ASN A 30 -18.14 7.31 -11.26
CA ASN A 30 -19.28 8.16 -10.88
C ASN A 30 -18.85 9.51 -10.29
N THR A 31 -17.57 9.75 -10.10
CA THR A 31 -17.06 11.00 -9.52
C THR A 31 -16.93 12.09 -10.58
N ALA A 32 -17.70 13.16 -10.42
CA ALA A 32 -17.59 14.37 -11.22
C ALA A 32 -16.84 15.50 -10.46
N THR A 33 -16.20 16.41 -11.18
CA THR A 33 -15.47 17.53 -10.62
C THR A 33 -16.31 18.41 -9.68
N ASN A 34 -17.60 18.61 -10.02
CA ASN A 34 -18.53 19.38 -9.20
C ASN A 34 -18.82 18.72 -7.84
N MET A 35 -18.76 17.39 -7.74
CA MET A 35 -18.90 16.67 -6.46
C MET A 35 -17.72 16.95 -5.54
N ILE A 36 -16.49 16.95 -6.09
CA ILE A 36 -15.28 17.28 -5.34
C ILE A 36 -15.33 18.75 -4.88
N CYS A 37 -15.79 19.65 -5.74
CA CYS A 37 -15.99 21.07 -5.38
C CYS A 37 -17.02 21.25 -4.26
N ALA A 38 -18.14 20.53 -4.33
CA ALA A 38 -19.18 20.59 -3.30
C ALA A 38 -18.68 20.06 -1.95
N GLU A 39 -17.92 18.97 -1.96
CA GLU A 39 -17.34 18.40 -0.74
C GLU A 39 -16.27 19.31 -0.11
N SER A 40 -15.39 19.88 -0.94
CA SER A 40 -14.30 20.75 -0.45
C SER A 40 -14.75 22.18 -0.13
N GLY A 41 -15.92 22.63 -0.61
CA GLY A 41 -16.32 24.04 -0.59
C GLY A 41 -15.48 24.95 -1.49
N ILE A 42 -14.65 24.39 -2.37
CA ILE A 42 -13.73 25.13 -3.23
C ILE A 42 -14.27 25.22 -4.66
N ASN A 43 -14.20 26.42 -5.25
CA ASN A 43 -14.64 26.64 -6.62
C ASN A 43 -13.78 25.83 -7.64
N VAL A 44 -14.43 25.35 -8.70
CA VAL A 44 -13.80 24.55 -9.77
C VAL A 44 -12.57 25.22 -10.40
N ALA A 45 -12.52 26.55 -10.45
CA ALA A 45 -11.35 27.28 -10.96
C ALA A 45 -10.05 26.98 -10.19
N TYR A 46 -10.15 26.59 -8.92
CA TYR A 46 -8.98 26.19 -8.12
C TYR A 46 -8.48 24.81 -8.46
N ILE A 47 -9.34 23.89 -8.91
CA ILE A 47 -8.88 22.58 -9.42
C ILE A 47 -7.90 22.81 -10.57
N TYR A 48 -8.30 23.57 -11.59
CA TYR A 48 -7.45 23.87 -12.75
C TYR A 48 -6.29 24.84 -12.49
N ARG A 49 -6.25 25.43 -11.29
CA ARG A 49 -5.10 26.21 -10.81
C ARG A 49 -4.01 25.32 -10.20
N PHE A 50 -4.37 24.21 -9.55
CA PHE A 50 -3.46 23.36 -8.81
C PHE A 50 -3.16 22.04 -9.51
N PHE A 51 -4.05 21.62 -10.42
CA PHE A 51 -3.98 20.35 -11.13
C PHE A 51 -4.26 20.57 -12.62
N GLU A 52 -3.57 19.81 -13.48
CA GLU A 52 -3.73 19.93 -14.93
C GLU A 52 -5.11 19.46 -15.40
N SER A 53 -5.68 18.46 -14.70
CA SER A 53 -6.96 17.86 -15.03
C SER A 53 -7.59 17.23 -13.76
N LYS A 54 -8.82 16.70 -13.90
CA LYS A 54 -9.45 15.85 -12.88
C LYS A 54 -8.60 14.60 -12.64
N GLU A 55 -8.09 14.00 -13.69
CA GLU A 55 -7.26 12.79 -13.64
C GLU A 55 -5.96 13.05 -12.88
N ASP A 56 -5.33 14.23 -13.08
CA ASP A 56 -4.15 14.66 -12.33
C ASP A 56 -4.47 14.87 -10.84
N LEU A 57 -5.59 15.53 -10.51
CA LEU A 57 -6.03 15.62 -9.11
C LEU A 57 -6.17 14.23 -8.47
N ILE A 58 -6.81 13.29 -9.17
CA ILE A 58 -7.02 11.93 -8.65
C ILE A 58 -5.69 11.17 -8.51
N ALA A 59 -4.79 11.29 -9.49
CA ALA A 59 -3.46 10.70 -9.43
C ALA A 59 -2.62 11.27 -8.27
N LYS A 60 -2.69 12.58 -8.04
CA LYS A 60 -2.03 13.24 -6.90
C LYS A 60 -2.68 12.90 -5.56
N SER A 61 -3.98 12.58 -5.55
CA SER A 61 -4.65 12.04 -4.36
C SER A 61 -4.19 10.61 -4.06
N PHE A 62 -3.97 9.80 -5.11
CA PHE A 62 -3.39 8.47 -4.95
C PHE A 62 -1.95 8.55 -4.44
N GLU A 63 -1.11 9.40 -5.03
CA GLU A 63 0.27 9.65 -4.57
C GLU A 63 0.31 9.99 -3.08
N TYR A 64 -0.59 10.86 -2.61
CA TYR A 64 -0.69 11.24 -1.20
C TYR A 64 -0.96 10.02 -0.29
N VAL A 65 -1.95 9.20 -0.60
CA VAL A 65 -2.30 8.01 0.21
C VAL A 65 -1.22 6.93 0.09
N ASP A 66 -0.64 6.76 -1.08
CA ASP A 66 0.44 5.82 -1.38
C ASP A 66 1.71 6.14 -0.57
N ASP A 67 2.08 7.42 -0.48
CA ASP A 67 3.20 7.89 0.33
C ASP A 67 2.96 7.65 1.83
N GLU A 68 1.74 7.90 2.33
CA GLU A 68 1.39 7.62 3.74
C GLU A 68 1.47 6.11 4.03
N PHE A 69 0.94 5.27 3.15
CA PHE A 69 0.96 3.82 3.34
C PHE A 69 2.39 3.25 3.25
N LEU A 70 3.16 3.66 2.24
CA LEU A 70 4.57 3.30 2.11
C LEU A 70 5.39 3.79 3.33
N GLY A 71 5.09 4.98 3.84
CA GLY A 71 5.68 5.51 5.08
C GLY A 71 5.49 4.57 6.26
N VAL A 72 4.27 4.07 6.48
CA VAL A 72 3.97 3.08 7.54
C VAL A 72 4.80 1.81 7.36
N ILE A 73 4.94 1.32 6.13
CA ILE A 73 5.76 0.12 5.85
C ILE A 73 7.22 0.41 6.19
N LEU A 74 7.80 1.49 5.66
CA LEU A 74 9.22 1.81 5.80
C LEU A 74 9.62 2.14 7.25
N GLU A 75 8.78 2.85 7.99
CA GLU A 75 9.01 3.14 9.42
C GLU A 75 9.03 1.88 10.29
N ASN A 76 8.23 0.88 9.95
CA ASN A 76 8.14 -0.36 10.72
C ASN A 76 9.00 -1.49 10.14
N PHE A 77 9.55 -1.35 8.94
CA PHE A 77 10.38 -2.36 8.29
C PHE A 77 11.59 -2.81 9.14
N PRO A 78 12.26 -1.94 9.91
CA PRO A 78 13.39 -2.34 10.77
C PRO A 78 13.08 -3.47 11.75
N VAL A 79 11.79 -3.72 12.08
CA VAL A 79 11.42 -4.86 12.95
C VAL A 79 11.88 -6.20 12.38
N LEU A 80 12.00 -6.32 11.06
CA LEU A 80 12.48 -7.53 10.40
C LEU A 80 13.94 -7.87 10.75
N ASN A 81 14.70 -6.91 11.28
CA ASN A 81 16.08 -7.07 11.73
C ASN A 81 16.22 -7.35 13.25
N TYR A 82 15.11 -7.49 13.99
CA TYR A 82 15.17 -7.82 15.42
C TYR A 82 15.32 -9.33 15.64
N TYR A 83 16.53 -9.85 15.49
CA TYR A 83 16.84 -11.29 15.57
C TYR A 83 16.60 -11.93 16.94
N SER A 84 16.31 -11.15 18.00
CA SER A 84 15.82 -11.66 19.28
C SER A 84 14.37 -12.20 19.25
N MET A 85 13.63 -11.85 18.20
CA MET A 85 12.30 -12.37 17.91
C MET A 85 12.38 -13.36 16.75
N ASP A 86 11.53 -14.41 16.77
CA ASP A 86 11.42 -15.30 15.61
C ASP A 86 10.90 -14.56 14.37
N PHE A 87 11.18 -15.11 13.20
CA PHE A 87 10.87 -14.44 11.93
C PHE A 87 9.37 -14.24 11.70
N GLU A 88 8.55 -15.22 12.12
CA GLU A 88 7.10 -15.11 12.01
C GLU A 88 6.56 -13.93 12.83
N MET A 89 7.02 -13.80 14.07
CA MET A 89 6.62 -12.68 14.94
C MET A 89 7.03 -11.34 14.36
N ARG A 90 8.22 -11.22 13.77
CA ARG A 90 8.67 -9.98 13.10
C ARG A 90 7.77 -9.60 11.93
N CYS A 91 7.48 -10.55 11.05
CA CYS A 91 6.54 -10.36 9.94
C CYS A 91 5.14 -9.99 10.44
N ARG A 92 4.68 -10.63 11.53
CA ARG A 92 3.37 -10.34 12.13
C ARG A 92 3.28 -8.90 12.66
N VAL A 93 4.31 -8.41 13.32
CA VAL A 93 4.34 -7.02 13.81
C VAL A 93 4.22 -6.03 12.64
N LEU A 94 5.01 -6.21 11.57
CA LEU A 94 4.92 -5.35 10.39
C LEU A 94 3.54 -5.43 9.73
N PHE A 95 3.01 -6.65 9.53
CA PHE A 95 1.68 -6.85 8.97
C PHE A 95 0.60 -6.12 9.77
N MET A 96 0.61 -6.25 11.11
CA MET A 96 -0.40 -5.61 11.96
C MET A 96 -0.34 -4.09 11.90
N LYS A 97 0.83 -3.48 11.68
CA LYS A 97 0.95 -2.04 11.46
C LYS A 97 0.28 -1.62 10.14
N CYS A 98 0.52 -2.35 9.06
CA CYS A 98 -0.12 -2.12 7.76
C CYS A 98 -1.63 -2.33 7.84
N TRP A 99 -2.08 -3.42 8.46
CA TRP A 99 -3.50 -3.73 8.64
C TRP A 99 -4.22 -2.63 9.43
N ASN A 100 -3.65 -2.20 10.55
CA ASN A 100 -4.23 -1.16 11.38
C ASN A 100 -4.35 0.18 10.63
N PHE A 101 -3.34 0.54 9.84
CA PHE A 101 -3.42 1.72 8.97
C PHE A 101 -4.63 1.62 8.04
N LEU A 102 -4.76 0.51 7.30
CA LEU A 102 -5.86 0.30 6.35
C LEU A 102 -7.24 0.33 7.03
N MET A 103 -7.35 -0.22 8.23
CA MET A 103 -8.61 -0.26 8.98
C MET A 103 -8.99 1.06 9.64
N THR A 104 -8.02 1.87 10.02
CA THR A 104 -8.25 3.18 10.65
C THR A 104 -8.49 4.28 9.61
N HIS A 105 -7.89 4.18 8.42
CA HIS A 105 -8.01 5.16 7.33
C HIS A 105 -8.96 4.65 6.22
N LYS A 106 -10.21 4.36 6.61
CA LYS A 106 -11.19 3.65 5.77
C LYS A 106 -11.42 4.30 4.39
N GLU A 107 -11.67 5.60 4.36
CA GLU A 107 -11.92 6.32 3.10
C GLU A 107 -10.68 6.29 2.19
N GLN A 108 -9.50 6.54 2.75
CA GLN A 108 -8.24 6.45 2.02
C GLN A 108 -8.01 5.03 1.49
N THR A 109 -8.26 3.99 2.30
CA THR A 109 -8.11 2.59 1.88
C THR A 109 -9.06 2.23 0.75
N VAL A 110 -10.35 2.60 0.86
CA VAL A 110 -11.33 2.34 -0.20
C VAL A 110 -10.96 3.06 -1.49
N PHE A 111 -10.56 4.34 -1.39
CA PHE A 111 -10.06 5.12 -2.51
C PHE A 111 -8.82 4.48 -3.14
N TYR A 112 -7.82 4.14 -2.33
CA TYR A 112 -6.57 3.54 -2.77
C TYR A 112 -6.81 2.26 -3.58
N VAL A 113 -7.60 1.33 -3.04
CA VAL A 113 -7.90 0.05 -3.70
C VAL A 113 -8.66 0.27 -5.00
N ARG A 114 -9.66 1.14 -5.02
CA ARG A 114 -10.43 1.46 -6.23
C ARG A 114 -9.55 2.03 -7.34
N TYR A 115 -8.63 2.92 -6.99
CA TYR A 115 -7.74 3.55 -7.97
C TYR A 115 -6.64 2.59 -8.42
N TYR A 116 -6.01 1.87 -7.51
CA TYR A 116 -4.91 0.92 -7.80
C TYR A 116 -5.30 -0.15 -8.82
N TYR A 117 -6.51 -0.68 -8.76
CA TYR A 117 -7.01 -1.65 -9.73
C TYR A 117 -7.71 -1.04 -10.95
N SER A 118 -7.67 0.27 -11.12
CA SER A 118 -8.27 0.95 -12.27
C SER A 118 -7.33 1.06 -13.48
N SER A 119 -7.90 1.26 -14.67
CA SER A 119 -7.13 1.61 -15.87
C SER A 119 -6.43 2.98 -15.74
N SER A 120 -6.98 3.88 -14.94
CA SER A 120 -6.40 5.19 -14.67
C SER A 120 -5.09 5.11 -13.90
N PHE A 121 -4.95 4.17 -12.96
CA PHE A 121 -3.69 3.91 -12.28
C PHE A 121 -2.59 3.52 -13.28
N GLN A 122 -2.87 2.58 -14.18
CA GLN A 122 -1.91 2.12 -15.18
C GLN A 122 -1.41 3.28 -16.08
N LYS A 123 -2.32 4.22 -16.38
CA LYS A 123 -2.03 5.32 -17.30
C LYS A 123 -1.33 6.51 -16.63
N TYR A 124 -1.69 6.83 -15.39
CA TYR A 124 -1.33 8.12 -14.78
C TYR A 124 -0.46 8.02 -13.51
N ALA A 125 -0.40 6.87 -12.84
CA ALA A 125 0.26 6.78 -11.54
C ALA A 125 1.26 5.61 -11.40
N ARG A 126 1.19 4.59 -12.26
CA ARG A 126 1.99 3.36 -12.12
C ARG A 126 3.50 3.62 -12.08
N THR A 127 4.00 4.47 -12.97
CA THR A 127 5.45 4.73 -13.07
C THR A 127 6.00 5.34 -11.78
N GLU A 128 5.34 6.37 -11.26
CA GLU A 128 5.74 7.04 -10.01
C GLU A 128 5.57 6.11 -8.80
N HIS A 129 4.50 5.33 -8.77
CA HIS A 129 4.28 4.30 -7.74
C HIS A 129 5.43 3.30 -7.70
N MET A 130 5.78 2.68 -8.82
CA MET A 130 6.89 1.72 -8.91
C MET A 130 8.22 2.35 -8.51
N GLN A 131 8.47 3.60 -8.86
CA GLN A 131 9.68 4.31 -8.47
C GLN A 131 9.74 4.56 -6.96
N ARG A 132 8.62 4.90 -6.31
CA ARG A 132 8.55 5.06 -4.85
C ARG A 132 8.78 3.73 -4.12
N TYR A 133 8.22 2.64 -4.62
CA TYR A 133 8.34 1.32 -4.01
C TYR A 133 9.71 0.65 -4.22
N LYS A 134 10.56 1.19 -5.10
CA LYS A 134 11.91 0.67 -5.33
C LYS A 134 12.72 0.57 -4.04
N VAL A 135 12.62 1.55 -3.15
CA VAL A 135 13.31 1.53 -1.85
C VAL A 135 12.82 0.38 -0.94
N LEU A 136 11.54 0.01 -1.05
CA LEU A 136 11.00 -1.14 -0.31
C LEU A 136 11.51 -2.45 -0.91
N LEU A 137 11.54 -2.59 -2.23
CA LEU A 137 12.10 -3.76 -2.92
C LEU A 137 13.57 -3.98 -2.55
N GLU A 138 14.41 -2.95 -2.61
CA GLU A 138 15.82 -3.00 -2.20
C GLU A 138 15.98 -3.47 -0.74
N LYS A 139 15.09 -3.04 0.16
CA LYS A 139 15.08 -3.51 1.56
C LYS A 139 14.63 -4.98 1.67
N MET A 140 13.65 -5.41 0.89
CA MET A 140 13.21 -6.80 0.84
C MET A 140 14.32 -7.72 0.32
N GLU A 141 15.04 -7.32 -0.72
CA GLU A 141 16.20 -8.07 -1.24
C GLU A 141 17.25 -8.36 -0.16
N THR A 142 17.42 -7.46 0.82
CA THR A 142 18.34 -7.69 1.95
C THR A 142 17.75 -8.57 3.05
N ALA A 143 16.43 -8.71 3.13
CA ALA A 143 15.74 -9.44 4.18
C ALA A 143 15.36 -10.87 3.77
N PHE A 144 15.36 -11.14 2.47
CA PHE A 144 15.06 -12.44 1.87
C PHE A 144 16.28 -13.02 1.17
N PRO A 145 16.30 -14.35 0.97
CA PRO A 145 17.34 -15.01 0.21
C PRO A 145 17.49 -14.48 -1.23
N GLU A 146 18.70 -14.53 -1.77
CA GLU A 146 19.08 -13.94 -3.07
C GLU A 146 18.28 -14.51 -4.26
N SER A 147 17.82 -15.75 -4.16
CA SER A 147 17.01 -16.40 -5.19
C SER A 147 15.52 -16.01 -5.14
N THR A 148 15.09 -15.23 -4.13
CA THR A 148 13.69 -14.85 -3.96
C THR A 148 13.28 -13.80 -4.98
N ASP A 149 12.25 -14.06 -5.77
CA ASP A 149 11.57 -13.05 -6.57
C ASP A 149 10.77 -12.11 -5.65
N VAL A 150 11.47 -11.11 -5.10
CA VAL A 150 10.89 -10.16 -4.11
C VAL A 150 9.83 -9.26 -4.74
N ASP A 151 9.89 -8.98 -6.04
CA ASP A 151 8.88 -8.20 -6.76
C ASP A 151 7.55 -8.94 -6.79
N SER A 152 7.55 -10.19 -7.26
CA SER A 152 6.35 -11.04 -7.25
C SER A 152 5.83 -11.29 -5.83
N LEU A 153 6.72 -11.49 -4.86
CA LEU A 153 6.33 -11.69 -3.47
C LEU A 153 5.67 -10.42 -2.88
N MET A 154 6.23 -9.25 -3.13
CA MET A 154 5.66 -7.98 -2.69
C MET A 154 4.27 -7.75 -3.28
N HIS A 155 4.10 -7.96 -4.59
CA HIS A 155 2.80 -7.83 -5.25
C HIS A 155 1.77 -8.79 -4.65
N HIS A 156 2.13 -10.06 -4.43
CA HIS A 156 1.25 -11.03 -3.79
C HIS A 156 0.82 -10.61 -2.37
N ILE A 157 1.76 -10.10 -1.57
CA ILE A 157 1.49 -9.59 -0.21
C ILE A 157 0.52 -8.41 -0.26
N LEU A 158 0.81 -7.43 -1.13
CA LEU A 158 -0.01 -6.23 -1.27
C LEU A 158 -1.42 -6.57 -1.78
N ASP A 159 -1.54 -7.36 -2.84
CA ASP A 159 -2.83 -7.76 -3.40
C ASP A 159 -3.69 -8.51 -2.38
N THR A 160 -3.09 -9.43 -1.62
CA THR A 160 -3.80 -10.16 -0.57
C THR A 160 -4.23 -9.22 0.55
N LEU A 161 -3.32 -8.37 1.04
CA LEU A 161 -3.59 -7.41 2.12
C LEU A 161 -4.70 -6.43 1.73
N LEU A 162 -4.59 -5.78 0.57
CA LEU A 162 -5.55 -4.81 0.07
C LEU A 162 -6.92 -5.44 -0.23
N GLY A 163 -6.93 -6.61 -0.86
CA GLY A 163 -8.15 -7.34 -1.17
C GLY A 163 -8.93 -7.75 0.08
N GLU A 164 -8.24 -8.25 1.11
CA GLU A 164 -8.88 -8.62 2.38
C GLU A 164 -9.30 -7.40 3.20
N ALA A 165 -8.51 -6.31 3.18
CA ALA A 165 -8.91 -5.06 3.80
C ALA A 165 -10.21 -4.52 3.18
N MET A 166 -10.32 -4.52 1.86
CA MET A 166 -11.52 -4.07 1.15
C MET A 166 -12.74 -4.95 1.47
N LYS A 167 -12.58 -6.27 1.56
CA LYS A 167 -13.66 -7.19 1.97
C LYS A 167 -14.14 -6.88 3.39
N GLN A 168 -13.22 -6.65 4.32
CA GLN A 168 -13.56 -6.33 5.71
C GLN A 168 -14.25 -4.98 5.84
N LEU A 169 -13.81 -3.95 5.09
CA LEU A 169 -14.44 -2.63 5.11
C LEU A 169 -15.84 -2.64 4.50
N ASN A 170 -16.06 -3.38 3.41
CA ASN A 170 -17.37 -3.45 2.74
C ASN A 170 -18.39 -4.34 3.46
N ASN A 171 -17.93 -5.38 4.16
CA ASN A 171 -18.82 -6.33 4.82
C ASN A 171 -18.13 -6.94 6.06
N PRO A 172 -18.12 -6.23 7.18
CA PRO A 172 -17.51 -6.72 8.42
C PRO A 172 -18.23 -7.99 8.89
N ARG A 173 -17.53 -9.15 8.83
CA ARG A 173 -18.10 -10.47 9.19
C ARG A 173 -17.66 -10.97 10.56
N ALA A 174 -16.52 -10.51 11.05
CA ALA A 174 -15.92 -10.92 12.32
C ALA A 174 -15.18 -9.74 12.95
N GLY A 175 -14.67 -9.91 14.15
CA GLY A 175 -13.82 -8.92 14.79
C GLY A 175 -12.58 -8.61 13.95
N ASN A 176 -12.17 -7.36 13.96
CA ASN A 176 -11.03 -6.89 13.15
C ASN A 176 -9.75 -7.71 13.41
N ASP A 177 -9.49 -8.06 14.67
CA ASP A 177 -8.29 -8.80 15.07
C ASP A 177 -8.31 -10.26 14.58
N GLU A 178 -9.48 -10.93 14.59
CA GLU A 178 -9.62 -12.28 14.05
C GLU A 178 -9.36 -12.33 12.54
N ILE A 179 -9.88 -11.36 11.82
CA ILE A 179 -9.66 -11.23 10.37
C ILE A 179 -8.19 -10.91 10.08
N ALA A 180 -7.59 -9.99 10.83
CA ALA A 180 -6.17 -9.65 10.71
C ALA A 180 -5.28 -10.89 10.90
N GLU A 181 -5.53 -11.66 11.94
CA GLU A 181 -4.76 -12.86 12.25
C GLU A 181 -4.89 -13.93 11.16
N ARG A 182 -6.09 -14.15 10.64
CA ARG A 182 -6.33 -15.08 9.53
C ARG A 182 -5.57 -14.65 8.29
N ASN A 183 -5.62 -13.37 7.93
CA ASN A 183 -4.96 -12.83 6.75
C ASN A 183 -3.45 -12.86 6.88
N PHE A 184 -2.92 -12.56 8.07
CA PHE A 184 -1.51 -12.73 8.36
C PHE A 184 -1.06 -14.17 8.09
N LYS A 185 -1.78 -15.17 8.62
CA LYS A 185 -1.43 -16.58 8.40
C LYS A 185 -1.42 -16.99 6.93
N LEU A 186 -2.35 -16.48 6.13
CA LEU A 186 -2.39 -16.72 4.69
C LEU A 186 -1.14 -16.14 4.00
N ILE A 187 -0.85 -14.87 4.23
CA ILE A 187 0.33 -14.19 3.67
C ILE A 187 1.61 -14.88 4.14
N PHE A 188 1.72 -15.16 5.43
CA PHE A 188 2.93 -15.77 6.01
C PHE A 188 3.15 -17.20 5.50
N SER A 189 2.10 -17.94 5.15
CA SER A 189 2.24 -19.28 4.55
C SER A 189 2.99 -19.24 3.23
N VAL A 190 2.76 -18.21 2.41
CA VAL A 190 3.49 -17.98 1.16
C VAL A 190 4.95 -17.58 1.46
N ILE A 191 5.17 -16.58 2.30
CA ILE A 191 6.51 -16.14 2.72
C ILE A 191 7.33 -17.35 3.21
N ARG A 192 6.74 -18.19 4.07
CA ARG A 192 7.39 -19.38 4.61
C ARG A 192 7.74 -20.43 3.56
N ALA A 193 6.94 -20.56 2.49
CA ALA A 193 7.22 -21.48 1.40
C ALA A 193 8.49 -21.07 0.63
N TYR A 194 8.67 -19.79 0.38
CA TYR A 194 9.90 -19.26 -0.25
C TYR A 194 11.14 -19.55 0.60
N ILE A 195 11.10 -19.29 1.90
CA ILE A 195 12.23 -19.53 2.83
C ILE A 195 12.56 -21.03 2.96
N LYS A 196 11.58 -21.91 2.96
CA LYS A 196 11.79 -23.37 3.05
C LYS A 196 12.42 -23.97 1.81
N SER A 197 12.03 -23.51 0.62
CA SER A 197 12.58 -24.05 -0.65
C SER A 197 14.08 -23.84 -0.75
N GLU A 198 14.65 -22.83 -0.15
CA GLU A 198 16.09 -22.59 -0.17
C GLU A 198 16.89 -23.48 0.79
N LYS A 199 16.36 -23.77 1.97
CA LYS A 199 17.01 -24.72 2.89
C LYS A 199 17.12 -26.12 2.31
N ILE A 200 16.20 -26.52 1.43
CA ILE A 200 16.25 -27.80 0.72
C ILE A 200 17.36 -27.76 -0.34
N ASN A 201 17.50 -26.67 -1.09
CA ASN A 201 18.54 -26.52 -2.12
C ASN A 201 19.95 -26.39 -1.54
N SER A 202 20.14 -25.80 -0.38
CA SER A 202 21.46 -25.72 0.28
C SER A 202 21.88 -27.02 0.96
N SER A 203 20.96 -27.88 1.36
CA SER A 203 21.28 -29.20 1.93
C SER A 203 21.64 -30.25 0.87
N ASP A 204 21.16 -30.08 -0.37
CA ASP A 204 21.48 -31.00 -1.48
C ASP A 204 22.84 -30.74 -2.13
N VAL A 205 23.46 -29.58 -1.87
CA VAL A 205 24.80 -29.23 -2.39
C VAL A 205 25.94 -29.70 -1.48
N GLU A 206 25.69 -29.96 -0.19
CA GLU A 206 26.70 -30.43 0.75
C GLU A 206 26.84 -31.98 0.83
N GLY A 207 26.00 -32.71 0.08
CA GLY A 207 25.93 -34.18 0.15
C GLY A 207 26.82 -34.98 -0.80
N ASP A 208 27.53 -34.34 -1.75
CA ASP A 208 28.26 -35.10 -2.81
C ASP A 208 29.77 -34.82 -2.86
N GLY A 209 30.41 -34.72 -1.74
CA GLY A 209 31.84 -34.40 -1.62
C GLY A 209 32.62 -35.20 -0.60
N ASN A 210 32.33 -36.49 -0.36
CA ASN A 210 33.31 -37.35 0.36
C ASN A 210 33.11 -38.85 0.15
N GLU A 211 33.47 -39.35 -1.04
CA GLU A 211 33.91 -40.73 -1.22
C GLU A 211 35.04 -40.75 -2.25
N LYS A 212 36.27 -40.73 -1.71
CA LYS A 212 37.41 -41.50 -2.22
C LYS A 212 38.59 -41.44 -1.23
#